data_8f322446f8be8ac866454f8bfbdb9b38
#
_entry.id   8f322446f8be8ac866454f8bfbdb9b38
#
_cell.length_a   1.000
_cell.length_b   1.000
_cell.length_c   1.000
_cell.angle_alpha   90.00
_cell.angle_beta   90.00
_cell.angle_gamma   90.00
#
_symmetry.space_group_name_H-M   'P 1'
#
loop_
_entity.id
_entity.type
_entity.pdbx_description
1 polymer ?
#
loop_
_entity_poly.entity_id
_entity_poly.type
_entity_poly.pdbx_seq_one_letter_code
_entity_poly.pdbx_strand_id
1 'polypeptide(L)'
;MGPGSAEDLFAQFFGGGLGGGMFGNGGPSRPSGPRKGRDLVHALKVTLEDLYRGKVSKLALQKTVLCPKCKGKGGKEGAAKTCKGCNGTGQKIVMRQMGPMIQRFQALCPDCNGEGEIIAAKDKCKECNGKKVINERKVLNVHVDKGMQEGQRITFAGEADQAPNTIPGDVIFVVETKEHPRFQRKGDDLFYQAKIDLVTALTGGEFPIEHLDERFLKVEILPGEVIKPGNAATKI
;
A
#
# COMPACT_ATOMS: atom_id res chain seq x y z
N MET A 1 31.88 -31.52 -8.03
CA MET A 1 31.78 -30.07 -7.91
C MET A 1 32.82 -29.44 -8.80
N GLY A 2 32.46 -29.09 -10.05
CA GLY A 2 33.34 -28.48 -11.02
C GLY A 2 33.08 -26.97 -11.04
N PRO A 3 34.13 -26.12 -11.05
CA PRO A 3 33.94 -24.69 -11.19
C PRO A 3 33.46 -24.37 -12.60
N GLY A 4 32.32 -23.68 -12.68
CA GLY A 4 31.84 -23.14 -13.96
C GLY A 4 32.90 -22.23 -14.56
N SER A 5 33.25 -22.51 -15.80
CA SER A 5 34.34 -21.81 -16.49
C SER A 5 33.94 -20.34 -16.72
N ALA A 6 34.95 -19.47 -16.69
CA ALA A 6 34.77 -18.04 -16.98
C ALA A 6 34.13 -17.79 -18.35
N GLU A 7 34.19 -18.79 -19.25
CA GLU A 7 33.59 -18.78 -20.57
C GLU A 7 32.04 -18.83 -20.53
N ASP A 8 31.43 -19.54 -19.55
CA ASP A 8 29.99 -19.61 -19.40
C ASP A 8 29.43 -18.28 -18.88
N LEU A 9 30.14 -17.61 -17.99
CA LEU A 9 29.76 -16.26 -17.49
C LEU A 9 29.89 -15.21 -18.60
N PHE A 10 30.88 -15.33 -19.44
CA PHE A 10 31.08 -14.41 -20.56
C PHE A 10 30.05 -14.62 -21.67
N ALA A 11 29.68 -15.86 -21.96
CA ALA A 11 28.60 -16.18 -22.90
C ALA A 11 27.23 -15.66 -22.43
N GLN A 12 26.98 -15.70 -21.11
CA GLN A 12 25.74 -15.18 -20.52
C GLN A 12 25.68 -13.64 -20.53
N PHE A 13 26.81 -12.96 -20.39
CA PHE A 13 26.89 -11.50 -20.37
C PHE A 13 27.01 -10.87 -21.78
N PHE A 14 27.72 -11.51 -22.68
CA PHE A 14 27.96 -11.00 -24.06
C PHE A 14 27.19 -11.73 -25.16
N GLY A 15 26.76 -12.96 -24.94
CA GLY A 15 26.05 -13.76 -25.94
C GLY A 15 24.59 -13.39 -26.16
N GLY A 16 24.01 -12.57 -25.31
CA GLY A 16 22.58 -12.18 -25.36
C GLY A 16 22.27 -10.83 -26.03
N GLY A 17 23.24 -10.06 -26.51
CA GLY A 17 22.96 -8.67 -26.83
C GLY A 17 23.50 -8.01 -28.08
N LEU A 18 24.34 -8.66 -28.88
CA LEU A 18 25.04 -7.91 -29.97
C LEU A 18 24.92 -8.49 -31.37
N GLY A 19 23.98 -9.34 -31.64
CA GLY A 19 23.84 -9.93 -32.97
C GLY A 19 22.40 -10.17 -33.39
N GLY A 20 21.63 -9.13 -33.59
CA GLY A 20 20.30 -9.38 -34.14
C GLY A 20 19.36 -8.20 -34.15
N GLY A 21 19.35 -7.42 -35.17
CA GLY A 21 18.15 -6.70 -35.45
C GLY A 21 18.21 -5.20 -35.61
N MET A 22 18.99 -4.74 -36.52
CA MET A 22 18.84 -3.40 -37.08
C MET A 22 17.62 -3.28 -38.03
N PHE A 23 16.70 -4.25 -37.97
CA PHE A 23 15.41 -4.25 -38.67
C PHE A 23 14.34 -4.77 -37.71
N GLY A 24 14.14 -4.07 -36.61
CA GLY A 24 12.96 -4.23 -35.74
C GLY A 24 11.77 -3.55 -36.40
N ASN A 25 11.06 -4.30 -37.24
CA ASN A 25 9.69 -4.01 -37.65
C ASN A 25 8.88 -3.45 -36.49
N GLY A 26 8.49 -2.15 -36.57
CA GLY A 26 7.59 -1.52 -35.63
C GLY A 26 6.24 -2.23 -35.66
N GLY A 27 6.11 -3.31 -34.91
CA GLY A 27 4.84 -3.94 -34.65
C GLY A 27 3.90 -2.88 -34.06
N PRO A 28 2.64 -2.83 -34.50
CA PRO A 28 1.67 -1.89 -33.93
C PRO A 28 1.64 -2.12 -32.41
N SER A 29 2.07 -1.09 -31.67
CA SER A 29 1.95 -1.09 -30.20
C SER A 29 0.48 -1.40 -29.92
N ARG A 30 0.22 -2.58 -29.34
CA ARG A 30 -1.11 -2.95 -28.88
C ARG A 30 -1.60 -1.77 -28.04
N PRO A 31 -2.79 -1.22 -28.30
CA PRO A 31 -3.33 -0.16 -27.49
C PRO A 31 -3.32 -0.68 -26.05
N SER A 32 -2.44 -0.12 -25.23
CA SER A 32 -2.42 -0.46 -23.80
C SER A 32 -3.78 -0.05 -23.26
N GLY A 33 -4.55 -1.01 -22.76
CA GLY A 33 -5.83 -0.75 -22.13
C GLY A 33 -5.68 0.31 -21.02
N PRO A 34 -6.79 0.80 -20.47
CA PRO A 34 -6.74 1.84 -19.45
C PRO A 34 -5.81 1.37 -18.30
N ARG A 35 -4.86 2.22 -17.95
CA ARG A 35 -3.87 1.91 -16.91
C ARG A 35 -4.57 1.86 -15.55
N LYS A 36 -4.25 0.86 -14.72
CA LYS A 36 -4.70 0.83 -13.33
C LYS A 36 -3.91 1.88 -12.53
N GLY A 37 -4.62 2.65 -11.70
CA GLY A 37 -4.05 3.58 -10.74
C GLY A 37 -3.22 2.87 -9.68
N ARG A 38 -2.53 3.64 -8.85
CA ARG A 38 -1.74 3.11 -7.74
C ARG A 38 -2.68 2.67 -6.62
N ASP A 39 -2.33 1.56 -5.98
CA ASP A 39 -3.01 1.12 -4.78
C ASP A 39 -2.55 1.97 -3.58
N LEU A 40 -3.47 2.27 -2.67
CA LEU A 40 -3.20 3.00 -1.43
C LEU A 40 -3.10 2.00 -0.28
N VAL A 41 -1.94 1.94 0.36
CA VAL A 41 -1.71 1.05 1.50
C VAL A 41 -1.71 1.86 2.79
N HIS A 42 -2.54 1.46 3.76
CA HIS A 42 -2.65 2.08 5.07
C HIS A 42 -2.44 1.04 6.17
N ALA A 43 -1.64 1.39 7.18
CA ALA A 43 -1.50 0.57 8.37
C ALA A 43 -2.74 0.75 9.27
N LEU A 44 -3.38 -0.36 9.63
CA LEU A 44 -4.49 -0.42 10.57
C LEU A 44 -3.96 -0.88 11.92
N LYS A 45 -3.78 0.06 12.85
CA LYS A 45 -3.31 -0.25 14.20
C LYS A 45 -4.44 -0.77 15.05
N VAL A 46 -4.33 -2.03 15.48
CA VAL A 46 -5.32 -2.73 16.31
C VAL A 46 -4.68 -3.22 17.61
N THR A 47 -5.46 -3.37 18.64
CA THR A 47 -5.01 -3.95 19.92
C THR A 47 -5.25 -5.47 19.93
N LEU A 48 -4.61 -6.19 20.86
CA LEU A 48 -4.85 -7.63 21.02
C LEU A 48 -6.29 -7.94 21.39
N GLU A 49 -6.92 -7.09 22.20
CA GLU A 49 -8.34 -7.21 22.57
C GLU A 49 -9.25 -7.06 21.35
N ASP A 50 -8.92 -6.11 20.44
CA ASP A 50 -9.67 -5.91 19.20
C ASP A 50 -9.56 -7.14 18.30
N LEU A 51 -8.40 -7.78 18.24
CA LEU A 51 -8.17 -9.02 17.47
C LEU A 51 -8.84 -10.24 18.11
N TYR A 52 -8.97 -10.25 19.43
CA TYR A 52 -9.63 -11.32 20.15
C TYR A 52 -11.15 -11.24 20.02
N ARG A 53 -11.73 -10.05 20.22
CA ARG A 53 -13.20 -9.84 20.21
C ARG A 53 -13.75 -9.64 18.79
N GLY A 54 -12.91 -9.18 17.87
CA GLY A 54 -13.32 -8.64 16.57
C GLY A 54 -13.85 -7.21 16.70
N LYS A 55 -13.62 -6.38 15.68
CA LYS A 55 -13.98 -4.97 15.70
C LYS A 55 -14.32 -4.44 14.33
N VAL A 56 -15.26 -3.51 14.27
CA VAL A 56 -15.51 -2.72 13.07
C VAL A 56 -14.95 -1.31 13.29
N SER A 57 -13.90 -0.99 12.54
CA SER A 57 -13.24 0.32 12.59
C SER A 57 -13.74 1.20 11.45
N LYS A 58 -14.22 2.41 11.80
CA LYS A 58 -14.64 3.42 10.82
C LYS A 58 -13.47 4.34 10.51
N LEU A 59 -12.94 4.24 9.31
CA LEU A 59 -11.81 5.04 8.86
C LEU A 59 -12.24 6.03 7.79
N ALA A 60 -11.94 7.31 8.03
CA ALA A 60 -12.21 8.36 7.06
C ALA A 60 -10.97 8.56 6.19
N LEU A 61 -11.12 8.33 4.90
CA LEU A 61 -10.09 8.58 3.89
C LEU A 61 -10.45 9.81 3.08
N GLN A 62 -9.44 10.59 2.74
CA GLN A 62 -9.54 11.61 1.71
C GLN A 62 -9.05 11.00 0.41
N LYS A 63 -9.91 10.95 -0.59
CA LYS A 63 -9.56 10.45 -1.91
C LYS A 63 -9.92 11.45 -2.98
N THR A 64 -9.17 11.39 -4.06
CA THR A 64 -9.45 12.16 -5.26
C THR A 64 -10.46 11.40 -6.12
N VAL A 65 -11.59 12.05 -6.45
CA VAL A 65 -12.62 11.47 -7.30
C VAL A 65 -12.83 12.31 -8.54
N LEU A 66 -13.32 11.71 -9.62
CA LEU A 66 -13.69 12.44 -10.80
C LEU A 66 -14.80 13.43 -10.47
N CYS A 67 -14.65 14.67 -10.92
CA CYS A 67 -15.65 15.69 -10.72
C CYS A 67 -17.01 15.24 -11.29
N PRO A 68 -18.10 15.19 -10.48
CA PRO A 68 -19.40 14.69 -10.91
C PRO A 68 -20.03 15.54 -12.01
N LYS A 69 -19.74 16.85 -12.02
CA LYS A 69 -20.26 17.78 -13.01
C LYS A 69 -19.69 17.60 -14.41
N CYS A 70 -18.36 17.50 -14.50
CA CYS A 70 -17.68 17.39 -15.80
C CYS A 70 -17.24 15.96 -16.13
N LYS A 71 -17.45 15.00 -15.23
CA LYS A 71 -17.08 13.58 -15.39
C LYS A 71 -15.63 13.38 -15.87
N GLY A 72 -14.72 14.17 -15.32
CA GLY A 72 -13.31 14.12 -15.70
C GLY A 72 -12.94 14.89 -16.97
N LYS A 73 -13.87 15.60 -17.62
CA LYS A 73 -13.57 16.40 -18.83
C LYS A 73 -12.93 17.75 -18.52
N GLY A 74 -13.07 18.27 -17.30
CA GLY A 74 -12.52 19.55 -16.86
C GLY A 74 -13.30 20.80 -17.31
N GLY A 75 -14.27 20.66 -18.20
CA GLY A 75 -15.07 21.76 -18.75
C GLY A 75 -16.37 21.28 -19.40
N LYS A 76 -17.01 22.16 -20.18
CA LYS A 76 -18.15 21.79 -20.98
C LYS A 76 -17.78 20.76 -22.06
N GLU A 77 -18.72 19.98 -22.52
CA GLU A 77 -18.49 19.01 -23.60
C GLU A 77 -17.94 19.72 -24.85
N GLY A 78 -16.83 19.18 -25.40
CA GLY A 78 -16.19 19.78 -26.59
C GLY A 78 -15.33 21.03 -26.32
N ALA A 79 -15.23 21.50 -25.08
CA ALA A 79 -14.42 22.69 -24.75
C ALA A 79 -12.91 22.39 -24.68
N ALA A 80 -12.53 21.13 -24.51
CA ALA A 80 -11.13 20.70 -24.50
C ALA A 80 -10.59 20.76 -25.94
N LYS A 81 -9.57 21.60 -26.16
CA LYS A 81 -8.84 21.71 -27.42
C LYS A 81 -7.45 21.16 -27.26
N THR A 82 -6.98 20.44 -28.28
CA THR A 82 -5.60 19.96 -28.31
C THR A 82 -4.63 21.12 -28.14
N CYS A 83 -3.67 20.97 -27.24
CA CYS A 83 -2.64 21.99 -27.00
C CYS A 83 -1.77 22.17 -28.26
N LYS A 84 -1.80 23.35 -28.86
CA LYS A 84 -0.97 23.66 -30.03
C LYS A 84 0.52 23.66 -29.72
N GLY A 85 0.92 23.91 -28.46
CA GLY A 85 2.29 23.98 -28.05
C GLY A 85 3.01 22.63 -28.01
N CYS A 86 2.28 21.53 -27.80
CA CYS A 86 2.82 20.17 -27.74
C CYS A 86 2.07 19.18 -28.66
N ASN A 87 1.12 19.67 -29.47
CA ASN A 87 0.28 18.85 -30.35
C ASN A 87 -0.38 17.66 -29.61
N GLY A 88 -0.84 17.88 -28.38
CA GLY A 88 -1.51 16.87 -27.56
C GLY A 88 -0.60 15.94 -26.76
N THR A 89 0.70 15.99 -26.95
CA THR A 89 1.65 15.06 -26.26
C THR A 89 1.87 15.39 -24.78
N GLY A 90 1.51 16.61 -24.34
CA GLY A 90 1.76 17.08 -22.96
C GLY A 90 3.21 17.43 -22.67
N GLN A 91 4.15 17.09 -23.57
CA GLN A 91 5.59 17.27 -23.36
C GLN A 91 6.20 18.08 -24.51
N LYS A 92 7.22 18.86 -24.20
CA LYS A 92 8.06 19.57 -25.17
C LYS A 92 9.51 19.09 -25.03
N ILE A 93 10.19 18.95 -26.18
CA ILE A 93 11.64 18.69 -26.17
C ILE A 93 12.32 20.04 -26.01
N VAL A 94 13.01 20.20 -24.88
CA VAL A 94 13.84 21.37 -24.60
C VAL A 94 15.30 20.99 -24.84
N MET A 95 15.97 21.79 -25.64
CA MET A 95 17.42 21.64 -25.88
C MET A 95 18.14 22.57 -24.91
N ARG A 96 19.03 22.02 -24.10
CA ARG A 96 19.90 22.78 -23.21
C ARG A 96 21.34 22.58 -23.66
N GLN A 97 22.01 23.68 -23.95
CA GLN A 97 23.43 23.68 -24.27
C GLN A 97 24.24 23.71 -22.98
N MET A 98 25.05 22.68 -22.77
CA MET A 98 26.01 22.60 -21.67
C MET A 98 27.40 22.51 -22.27
N GLY A 99 28.04 23.68 -22.46
CA GLY A 99 29.32 23.76 -23.15
C GLY A 99 29.22 23.33 -24.63
N PRO A 100 30.09 22.42 -25.12
CA PRO A 100 30.04 21.92 -26.49
C PRO A 100 28.94 20.87 -26.73
N MET A 101 28.25 20.40 -25.69
CA MET A 101 27.23 19.35 -25.80
C MET A 101 25.81 19.93 -25.74
N ILE A 102 24.95 19.49 -26.66
CA ILE A 102 23.51 19.78 -26.67
C ILE A 102 22.79 18.58 -26.10
N GLN A 103 22.16 18.77 -24.93
CA GLN A 103 21.29 17.74 -24.34
C GLN A 103 19.85 18.04 -24.66
N ARG A 104 19.10 17.00 -25.02
CA ARG A 104 17.66 17.05 -25.27
C ARG A 104 16.94 16.48 -24.05
N PHE A 105 16.10 17.30 -23.42
CA PHE A 105 15.26 16.88 -22.31
C PHE A 105 13.80 16.94 -22.72
N GLN A 106 13.04 15.96 -22.25
CA GLN A 106 11.57 16.04 -22.29
C GLN A 106 11.11 16.82 -21.05
N ALA A 107 10.49 17.96 -21.28
CA ALA A 107 9.91 18.80 -20.22
C ALA A 107 8.40 18.85 -20.39
N LEU A 108 7.68 19.05 -19.29
CA LEU A 108 6.25 19.28 -19.33
C LEU A 108 5.94 20.53 -20.18
N CYS A 109 4.94 20.47 -21.01
CA CYS A 109 4.53 21.60 -21.81
C CYS A 109 3.98 22.71 -20.90
N PRO A 110 4.56 23.93 -20.88
CA PRO A 110 4.10 25.01 -20.00
C PRO A 110 2.70 25.52 -20.35
N ASP A 111 2.27 25.36 -21.61
CA ASP A 111 0.98 25.87 -22.06
C ASP A 111 -0.19 25.02 -21.55
N CYS A 112 0.01 23.72 -21.37
CA CYS A 112 -1.02 22.79 -20.87
C CYS A 112 -0.64 22.09 -19.57
N ASN A 113 0.50 22.40 -18.99
CA ASN A 113 1.04 21.77 -17.77
C ASN A 113 1.07 20.25 -17.81
N GLY A 114 1.34 19.68 -18.98
CA GLY A 114 1.44 18.23 -19.18
C GLY A 114 0.13 17.53 -19.58
N GLU A 115 -1.00 18.20 -19.55
CA GLU A 115 -2.31 17.59 -19.88
C GLU A 115 -2.54 17.30 -21.38
N GLY A 116 -1.79 17.94 -22.26
CA GLY A 116 -1.97 17.83 -23.71
C GLY A 116 -3.17 18.60 -24.25
N GLU A 117 -4.07 19.07 -23.40
CA GLU A 117 -5.31 19.76 -23.73
C GLU A 117 -5.38 21.13 -23.05
N ILE A 118 -6.05 22.09 -23.67
CA ILE A 118 -6.29 23.42 -23.12
C ILE A 118 -7.79 23.70 -23.12
N ILE A 119 -8.30 24.13 -21.98
CA ILE A 119 -9.72 24.55 -21.83
C ILE A 119 -9.74 26.05 -21.63
N ALA A 120 -10.50 26.76 -22.44
CA ALA A 120 -10.68 28.20 -22.29
C ALA A 120 -11.27 28.55 -20.91
N ALA A 121 -10.82 29.64 -20.29
CA ALA A 121 -11.22 30.04 -18.93
C ALA A 121 -12.75 30.11 -18.75
N LYS A 122 -13.47 30.54 -19.81
CA LYS A 122 -14.95 30.66 -19.83
C LYS A 122 -15.68 29.31 -19.79
N ASP A 123 -15.04 28.23 -20.27
CA ASP A 123 -15.62 26.89 -20.41
C ASP A 123 -15.14 25.92 -19.34
N LYS A 124 -14.26 26.36 -18.44
CA LYS A 124 -13.81 25.55 -17.30
C LYS A 124 -14.96 25.18 -16.38
N CYS A 125 -14.94 23.97 -15.87
CA CYS A 125 -15.89 23.53 -14.87
C CYS A 125 -15.73 24.38 -13.59
N LYS A 126 -16.84 24.96 -13.12
CA LYS A 126 -16.84 25.84 -11.93
C LYS A 126 -16.55 25.08 -10.62
N GLU A 127 -16.79 23.79 -10.56
CA GLU A 127 -16.53 22.98 -9.36
C GLU A 127 -15.07 22.57 -9.23
N CYS A 128 -14.49 21.99 -10.28
CA CYS A 128 -13.11 21.53 -10.23
C CYS A 128 -12.11 22.56 -10.81
N ASN A 129 -12.59 23.73 -11.27
CA ASN A 129 -11.76 24.78 -11.89
C ASN A 129 -10.83 24.26 -13.00
N GLY A 130 -11.29 23.24 -13.73
CA GLY A 130 -10.52 22.61 -14.80
C GLY A 130 -9.62 21.46 -14.36
N LYS A 131 -9.51 21.17 -13.05
CA LYS A 131 -8.65 20.10 -12.53
C LYS A 131 -9.15 18.68 -12.83
N LYS A 132 -10.37 18.54 -13.37
CA LYS A 132 -11.01 17.26 -13.72
C LYS A 132 -11.39 16.39 -12.52
N VAL A 133 -10.79 16.63 -11.36
CA VAL A 133 -10.97 15.87 -10.12
C VAL A 133 -11.26 16.78 -8.94
N ILE A 134 -11.87 16.23 -7.91
CA ILE A 134 -12.15 16.89 -6.62
C ILE A 134 -11.77 15.96 -5.49
N ASN A 135 -11.48 16.52 -4.30
CA ASN A 135 -11.20 15.74 -3.10
C ASN A 135 -12.51 15.45 -2.38
N GLU A 136 -12.74 14.19 -2.09
CA GLU A 136 -13.89 13.70 -1.32
C GLU A 136 -13.41 12.97 -0.07
N ARG A 137 -14.15 13.15 1.04
CA ARG A 137 -13.94 12.39 2.27
C ARG A 137 -14.92 11.23 2.32
N LYS A 138 -14.43 10.00 2.24
CA LYS A 138 -15.23 8.78 2.36
C LYS A 138 -14.89 8.04 3.64
N VAL A 139 -15.93 7.55 4.33
CA VAL A 139 -15.76 6.69 5.50
C VAL A 139 -15.90 5.25 5.06
N LEU A 140 -14.86 4.45 5.32
CA LEU A 140 -14.86 3.01 5.08
C LEU A 140 -15.03 2.28 6.42
N ASN A 141 -15.92 1.28 6.43
CA ASN A 141 -16.06 0.37 7.56
C ASN A 141 -15.13 -0.81 7.34
N VAL A 142 -14.07 -0.88 8.14
CA VAL A 142 -13.08 -1.96 8.07
C VAL A 142 -13.42 -2.98 9.14
N HIS A 143 -13.76 -4.18 8.71
CA HIS A 143 -14.04 -5.30 9.61
C HIS A 143 -12.74 -6.01 9.95
N VAL A 144 -12.42 -6.05 11.24
CA VAL A 144 -11.33 -6.81 11.80
C VAL A 144 -11.92 -8.09 12.39
N ASP A 145 -11.65 -9.22 11.75
CA ASP A 145 -12.14 -10.50 12.20
C ASP A 145 -11.34 -11.02 13.39
N LYS A 146 -11.96 -11.89 14.18
CA LYS A 146 -11.30 -12.54 15.32
C LYS A 146 -10.12 -13.38 14.85
N GLY A 147 -9.00 -13.27 15.56
CA GLY A 147 -7.82 -14.07 15.26
C GLY A 147 -6.96 -13.58 14.08
N MET A 148 -7.32 -12.47 13.42
CA MET A 148 -6.50 -11.92 12.34
C MET A 148 -5.03 -11.83 12.74
N GLN A 149 -4.15 -12.16 11.82
CA GLN A 149 -2.70 -12.11 12.03
C GLN A 149 -2.12 -10.76 11.60
N GLU A 150 -0.98 -10.42 12.18
CA GLU A 150 -0.21 -9.26 11.78
C GLU A 150 0.21 -9.37 10.31
N GLY A 151 0.15 -8.24 9.58
CA GLY A 151 0.43 -8.20 8.15
C GLY A 151 -0.72 -8.67 7.25
N GLN A 152 -1.83 -9.15 7.82
CA GLN A 152 -3.01 -9.53 7.03
C GLN A 152 -3.61 -8.30 6.35
N ARG A 153 -4.07 -8.48 5.10
CA ARG A 153 -4.54 -7.40 4.24
C ARG A 153 -6.05 -7.44 4.07
N ILE A 154 -6.68 -6.27 4.21
CA ILE A 154 -8.10 -6.07 3.94
C ILE A 154 -8.19 -5.13 2.74
N THR A 155 -8.67 -5.62 1.60
CA THR A 155 -8.67 -4.88 0.33
C THR A 155 -10.06 -4.37 -0.02
N PHE A 156 -10.12 -3.07 -0.33
CA PHE A 156 -11.31 -2.40 -0.87
C PHE A 156 -11.05 -2.08 -2.33
N ALA A 157 -11.64 -2.86 -3.23
CA ALA A 157 -11.41 -2.73 -4.66
C ALA A 157 -11.97 -1.41 -5.22
N GLY A 158 -11.15 -0.72 -6.04
CA GLY A 158 -11.57 0.50 -6.74
C GLY A 158 -11.81 1.73 -5.87
N GLU A 159 -11.42 1.69 -4.58
CA GLU A 159 -11.64 2.80 -3.64
C GLU A 159 -10.46 3.78 -3.54
N ALA A 160 -9.38 3.57 -4.28
CA ALA A 160 -8.27 4.51 -4.35
C ALA A 160 -8.59 5.74 -5.21
N ASP A 161 -7.60 6.58 -5.41
CA ASP A 161 -7.72 7.81 -6.18
C ASP A 161 -8.15 7.54 -7.62
N GLN A 162 -9.08 8.35 -8.10
CA GLN A 162 -9.58 8.32 -9.47
C GLN A 162 -8.85 9.38 -10.30
N ALA A 163 -8.45 9.01 -11.51
CA ALA A 163 -7.92 9.92 -12.51
C ALA A 163 -8.62 9.70 -13.85
N PRO A 164 -8.70 10.71 -14.71
CA PRO A 164 -9.28 10.57 -16.06
C PRO A 164 -8.55 9.46 -16.83
N ASN A 165 -9.30 8.62 -17.54
CA ASN A 165 -8.80 7.53 -18.37
C ASN A 165 -7.96 6.47 -17.61
N THR A 166 -8.15 6.35 -16.30
CA THR A 166 -7.44 5.40 -15.45
C THR A 166 -8.45 4.60 -14.65
N ILE A 167 -8.23 3.29 -14.52
CA ILE A 167 -9.03 2.45 -13.62
C ILE A 167 -8.56 2.76 -12.20
N PRO A 168 -9.46 3.05 -11.25
CA PRO A 168 -9.06 3.28 -9.86
C PRO A 168 -8.27 2.10 -9.29
N GLY A 169 -7.24 2.38 -8.50
CA GLY A 169 -6.54 1.36 -7.70
C GLY A 169 -7.38 0.90 -6.50
N ASP A 170 -6.80 0.07 -5.67
CA ASP A 170 -7.44 -0.47 -4.48
C ASP A 170 -6.93 0.23 -3.22
N VAL A 171 -7.75 0.27 -2.17
CA VAL A 171 -7.32 0.67 -0.83
C VAL A 171 -7.06 -0.60 -0.03
N ILE A 172 -5.86 -0.75 0.49
CA ILE A 172 -5.42 -1.93 1.22
C ILE A 172 -5.09 -1.51 2.65
N PHE A 173 -5.80 -2.07 3.62
CA PHE A 173 -5.45 -1.94 5.03
C PHE A 173 -4.61 -3.14 5.44
N VAL A 174 -3.45 -2.87 6.04
CA VAL A 174 -2.56 -3.89 6.59
C VAL A 174 -2.70 -3.86 8.10
N VAL A 175 -3.06 -4.99 8.69
CA VAL A 175 -3.21 -5.12 10.15
C VAL A 175 -1.83 -5.00 10.80
N GLU A 176 -1.70 -4.06 11.72
CA GLU A 176 -0.52 -3.85 12.55
C GLU A 176 -0.93 -3.94 14.02
N THR A 177 -0.37 -4.89 14.75
CA THR A 177 -0.70 -5.10 16.15
C THR A 177 0.04 -4.10 17.03
N LYS A 178 -0.69 -3.41 17.90
CA LYS A 178 -0.07 -2.55 18.92
C LYS A 178 0.55 -3.42 20.00
N GLU A 179 1.68 -2.96 20.55
CA GLU A 179 2.29 -3.59 21.71
C GLU A 179 1.31 -3.61 22.87
N HIS A 180 1.19 -4.78 23.53
CA HIS A 180 0.34 -4.96 24.69
C HIS A 180 1.21 -5.04 25.97
N PRO A 181 0.83 -4.37 27.07
CA PRO A 181 1.68 -4.26 28.26
C PRO A 181 1.93 -5.59 28.96
N ARG A 182 1.07 -6.58 28.81
CA ARG A 182 1.13 -7.86 29.52
C ARG A 182 1.41 -9.06 28.63
N PHE A 183 0.88 -9.07 27.42
CA PHE A 183 0.93 -10.20 26.50
C PHE A 183 1.76 -9.90 25.25
N GLN A 184 2.48 -10.90 24.80
CA GLN A 184 3.11 -10.92 23.48
C GLN A 184 2.47 -12.04 22.67
N ARG A 185 1.96 -11.72 21.50
CA ARG A 185 1.41 -12.71 20.58
C ARG A 185 2.51 -13.21 19.63
N LYS A 186 2.60 -14.53 19.47
CA LYS A 186 3.43 -15.18 18.45
C LYS A 186 2.59 -16.22 17.72
N GLY A 187 2.15 -15.92 16.51
CA GLY A 187 1.19 -16.76 15.79
C GLY A 187 -0.16 -16.80 16.51
N ASP A 188 -0.54 -17.95 16.98
CA ASP A 188 -1.82 -18.17 17.70
C ASP A 188 -1.63 -18.22 19.22
N ASP A 189 -0.40 -18.18 19.71
CA ASP A 189 -0.07 -18.25 21.13
C ASP A 189 0.09 -16.88 21.75
N LEU A 190 -0.28 -16.78 23.04
CA LEU A 190 -0.07 -15.60 23.88
C LEU A 190 0.99 -15.92 24.94
N PHE A 191 2.03 -15.13 24.97
CA PHE A 191 3.10 -15.20 25.95
C PHE A 191 2.86 -14.17 27.02
N TYR A 192 2.89 -14.62 28.28
CA TYR A 192 2.75 -13.80 29.48
C TYR A 192 3.92 -14.02 30.40
N GLN A 193 4.56 -12.96 30.84
CA GLN A 193 5.66 -13.04 31.82
C GLN A 193 5.12 -12.88 33.24
N ALA A 194 4.92 -14.01 33.93
CA ALA A 194 4.48 -14.01 35.30
C ALA A 194 5.65 -13.74 36.27
N LYS A 195 5.39 -12.94 37.29
CA LYS A 195 6.27 -12.79 38.45
C LYS A 195 5.65 -13.54 39.62
N ILE A 196 6.27 -14.62 40.04
CA ILE A 196 5.81 -15.48 41.15
C ILE A 196 6.81 -15.44 42.28
N ASP A 197 6.33 -15.65 43.51
CA ASP A 197 7.18 -15.74 44.68
C ASP A 197 7.98 -17.06 44.69
N LEU A 198 9.15 -17.01 45.32
CA LEU A 198 10.01 -18.18 45.41
C LEU A 198 9.31 -19.35 46.13
N VAL A 199 8.52 -19.07 47.14
CA VAL A 199 7.77 -20.09 47.87
C VAL A 199 6.81 -20.80 46.90
N THR A 200 6.00 -20.07 46.18
CA THR A 200 5.07 -20.62 45.17
C THR A 200 5.81 -21.40 44.06
N ALA A 201 7.00 -20.95 43.66
CA ALA A 201 7.80 -21.64 42.65
C ALA A 201 8.37 -22.98 43.13
N LEU A 202 8.61 -23.16 44.46
CA LEU A 202 9.18 -24.38 45.06
C LEU A 202 8.10 -25.33 45.59
N THR A 203 7.05 -24.81 46.23
CA THR A 203 6.01 -25.62 46.91
C THR A 203 4.77 -25.85 46.05
N GLY A 204 4.65 -25.17 44.94
CA GLY A 204 3.42 -25.10 44.19
C GLY A 204 2.47 -24.03 44.73
N GLY A 205 1.42 -23.77 43.99
CA GLY A 205 0.43 -22.76 44.34
C GLY A 205 -0.40 -22.33 43.13
N GLU A 206 -1.20 -21.32 43.36
CA GLU A 206 -2.12 -20.80 42.33
C GLU A 206 -1.91 -19.29 42.16
N PHE A 207 -2.03 -18.82 40.93
CA PHE A 207 -2.08 -17.37 40.67
C PHE A 207 -3.03 -17.04 39.52
N PRO A 208 -3.75 -15.92 39.62
CA PRO A 208 -4.67 -15.49 38.57
C PRO A 208 -3.94 -14.70 37.48
N ILE A 209 -4.33 -14.92 36.25
CA ILE A 209 -3.92 -14.10 35.10
C ILE A 209 -5.21 -13.49 34.51
N GLU A 210 -5.25 -12.16 34.43
CA GLU A 210 -6.34 -11.48 33.74
C GLU A 210 -6.13 -11.59 32.22
N HIS A 211 -7.07 -12.25 31.55
CA HIS A 211 -7.08 -12.47 30.10
C HIS A 211 -7.57 -11.23 29.32
N LEU A 212 -7.51 -11.26 27.98
CA LEU A 212 -7.93 -10.18 27.07
C LEU A 212 -9.45 -9.86 27.14
N ASP A 213 -10.25 -10.77 27.66
CA ASP A 213 -11.70 -10.66 27.81
C ASP A 213 -12.14 -10.36 29.25
N GLU A 214 -11.22 -9.90 30.09
CA GLU A 214 -11.47 -9.56 31.51
C GLU A 214 -11.78 -10.78 32.40
N ARG A 215 -11.67 -12.01 31.89
CA ARG A 215 -11.72 -13.22 32.69
C ARG A 215 -10.41 -13.44 33.44
N PHE A 216 -10.48 -14.00 34.61
CA PHE A 216 -9.32 -14.47 35.34
C PHE A 216 -9.07 -15.95 35.02
N LEU A 217 -7.90 -16.24 34.46
CA LEU A 217 -7.42 -17.60 34.30
C LEU A 217 -6.65 -18.00 35.55
N LYS A 218 -7.06 -19.08 36.20
CA LYS A 218 -6.36 -19.66 37.33
C LYS A 218 -5.25 -20.56 36.80
N VAL A 219 -4.02 -20.20 37.06
CA VAL A 219 -2.85 -21.02 36.75
C VAL A 219 -2.42 -21.73 38.02
N GLU A 220 -2.42 -23.05 37.99
CA GLU A 220 -2.04 -23.91 39.09
C GLU A 220 -0.66 -24.52 38.83
N ILE A 221 0.23 -24.41 39.82
CA ILE A 221 1.53 -25.07 39.89
C ILE A 221 1.37 -26.23 40.86
N LEU A 222 1.57 -27.45 40.38
CA LEU A 222 1.41 -28.65 41.21
C LEU A 222 2.51 -28.77 42.28
N PRO A 223 2.18 -29.25 43.46
CA PRO A 223 3.20 -29.55 44.47
C PRO A 223 4.24 -30.53 43.93
N GLY A 224 5.55 -30.19 44.07
CA GLY A 224 6.64 -30.94 43.51
C GLY A 224 7.08 -30.53 42.09
N GLU A 225 6.33 -29.69 41.41
CA GLU A 225 6.74 -29.07 40.16
C GLU A 225 7.59 -27.83 40.48
N VAL A 226 8.92 -27.95 40.40
CA VAL A 226 9.83 -26.84 40.68
C VAL A 226 10.04 -26.02 39.42
N ILE A 227 9.65 -24.73 39.48
CA ILE A 227 9.80 -23.83 38.35
C ILE A 227 11.08 -23.05 38.46
N LYS A 228 11.94 -23.16 37.42
CA LYS A 228 13.19 -22.39 37.31
C LYS A 228 12.90 -21.00 36.73
N PRO A 229 13.67 -19.96 37.14
CA PRO A 229 13.55 -18.63 36.48
C PRO A 229 13.73 -18.72 34.97
N GLY A 230 12.85 -18.06 34.23
CA GLY A 230 12.87 -18.09 32.77
C GLY A 230 12.32 -19.36 32.12
N ASN A 231 11.76 -20.28 32.89
CA ASN A 231 11.10 -21.46 32.32
C ASN A 231 9.77 -21.07 31.66
N ALA A 232 9.56 -21.51 30.44
CA ALA A 232 8.29 -21.37 29.74
C ALA A 232 7.45 -22.63 29.96
N ALA A 233 6.26 -22.47 30.55
CA ALA A 233 5.29 -23.55 30.70
C ALA A 233 4.06 -23.24 29.85
N THR A 234 3.59 -24.20 29.09
CA THR A 234 2.30 -24.11 28.39
C THR A 234 1.21 -24.54 29.37
N LYS A 235 0.32 -23.63 29.68
CA LYS A 235 -0.89 -23.91 30.45
C LYS A 235 -2.10 -23.61 29.56
N ILE A 236 -2.96 -24.58 29.38
CA ILE A 236 -4.18 -24.50 28.56
C ILE A 236 -5.38 -24.28 29.47
#